data_c2f46ebfbce8705206c250ac111d12d1
#
_entry.id   c2f46ebfbce8705206c250ac111d12d1
#
_cell.length_a   1.000
_cell.length_b   1.000
_cell.length_c   1.000
_cell.angle_alpha   90.00
_cell.angle_beta   90.00
_cell.angle_gamma   90.00
#
_symmetry.space_group_name_H-M   'P 1'
#
loop_
_entity.id
_entity.type
_entity.pdbx_description
1 polymer ?
#
loop_
_entity_poly.entity_id
_entity_poly.type
_entity_poly.pdbx_seq_one_letter_code
_entity_poly.pdbx_strand_id
1 'polypeptide(L)'
;MAETFQKGEGLLRQGNLDGAESAFTQVLAQDSTSAGAYANLGVIAMRRQQWPKALEMLTKAEKLAPQVAGIRLNIGLVYYRQNDFQSAIAPFESVVRDQPDSVQAQYLLGLCYFFTSRDADAVRVLNGLWPQESNDLNYLYVLGNAANKSGQPEIEERALGRFVELGANTAEYHLLMGKAALNREEGDKAIAEFQQAATLDPNLPYLHFNLGLAYLARTNFEQARDEFLKDVALEPDVPFNYDRLGVTYSYLQDEAKAEESFHEALRRDSHLASSYFGLARIYQRQQKFEQALTAVKAAEEIDAENPNYRNLKGQILIRLGRVKEGQQELAAATALLNASRERRQNELLGGDLPQPELSSEPKPH
;
A
#
# COMPACT_ATOMS: atom_id res chain seq x y z
N MET A 1 -8.07 13.70 -34.82
CA MET A 1 -8.42 13.01 -33.57
C MET A 1 -7.77 11.62 -33.44
N ALA A 2 -8.05 10.67 -34.35
CA ALA A 2 -7.45 9.31 -34.27
C ALA A 2 -5.91 9.33 -34.28
N GLU A 3 -5.29 10.13 -35.13
CA GLU A 3 -3.82 10.28 -35.18
C GLU A 3 -3.25 10.86 -33.89
N THR A 4 -3.92 11.86 -33.28
CA THR A 4 -3.51 12.44 -31.98
C THR A 4 -3.63 11.40 -30.86
N PHE A 5 -4.67 10.57 -30.89
CA PHE A 5 -4.86 9.49 -29.93
C PHE A 5 -3.74 8.44 -30.05
N GLN A 6 -3.45 7.96 -31.26
CA GLN A 6 -2.36 7.00 -31.51
C GLN A 6 -0.98 7.58 -31.12
N LYS A 7 -0.75 8.87 -31.40
CA LYS A 7 0.46 9.56 -30.93
C LYS A 7 0.55 9.54 -29.40
N GLY A 8 -0.56 9.82 -28.70
CA GLY A 8 -0.62 9.75 -27.23
C GLY A 8 -0.27 8.37 -26.68
N GLU A 9 -0.81 7.30 -27.27
CA GLU A 9 -0.49 5.92 -26.91
C GLU A 9 1.00 5.58 -27.16
N GLY A 10 1.55 6.06 -28.28
CA GLY A 10 2.96 5.88 -28.58
C GLY A 10 3.88 6.54 -27.54
N LEU A 11 3.55 7.78 -27.17
CA LEU A 11 4.29 8.52 -26.13
C LEU A 11 4.16 7.87 -24.75
N LEU A 12 2.96 7.35 -24.42
CA LEU A 12 2.73 6.64 -23.15
C LEU A 12 3.56 5.34 -23.05
N ARG A 13 3.68 4.58 -24.16
CA ARG A 13 4.55 3.39 -24.23
C ARG A 13 6.02 3.74 -24.07
N GLN A 14 6.46 4.90 -24.59
CA GLN A 14 7.82 5.40 -24.47
C GLN A 14 8.14 6.00 -23.08
N GLY A 15 7.14 6.09 -22.18
CA GLY A 15 7.30 6.72 -20.88
C GLY A 15 7.25 8.25 -20.89
N ASN A 16 7.01 8.87 -22.04
CA ASN A 16 6.84 10.34 -22.16
C ASN A 16 5.45 10.74 -21.68
N LEU A 17 5.29 10.84 -20.35
CA LEU A 17 4.00 11.10 -19.72
C LEU A 17 3.45 12.48 -20.04
N ASP A 18 4.29 13.52 -20.13
CA ASP A 18 3.86 14.89 -20.42
C ASP A 18 3.35 15.02 -21.85
N GLY A 19 4.07 14.43 -22.79
CA GLY A 19 3.65 14.41 -24.20
C GLY A 19 2.35 13.60 -24.38
N ALA A 20 2.21 12.46 -23.68
CA ALA A 20 1.00 11.65 -23.72
C ALA A 20 -0.20 12.41 -23.11
N GLU A 21 -0.03 13.05 -21.95
CA GLU A 21 -1.09 13.86 -21.31
C GLU A 21 -1.57 14.98 -22.23
N SER A 22 -0.64 15.70 -22.86
CA SER A 22 -0.97 16.76 -23.83
C SER A 22 -1.78 16.21 -25.01
N ALA A 23 -1.38 15.06 -25.57
CA ALA A 23 -2.08 14.45 -26.68
C ALA A 23 -3.50 14.00 -26.31
N PHE A 24 -3.71 13.32 -25.18
CA PHE A 24 -5.04 12.92 -24.75
C PHE A 24 -5.94 14.09 -24.34
N THR A 25 -5.36 15.15 -23.78
CA THR A 25 -6.09 16.40 -23.49
C THR A 25 -6.56 17.06 -24.78
N GLN A 26 -5.76 17.06 -25.84
CA GLN A 26 -6.18 17.54 -27.18
C GLN A 26 -7.29 16.68 -27.78
N VAL A 27 -7.27 15.36 -27.55
CA VAL A 27 -8.38 14.47 -27.95
C VAL A 27 -9.66 14.88 -27.24
N LEU A 28 -9.62 15.09 -25.91
CA LEU A 28 -10.80 15.50 -25.13
C LEU A 28 -11.31 16.90 -25.49
N ALA A 29 -10.46 17.79 -25.95
CA ALA A 29 -10.86 19.12 -26.46
C ALA A 29 -11.68 19.01 -27.77
N GLN A 30 -11.47 17.92 -28.55
CA GLN A 30 -12.21 17.65 -29.78
C GLN A 30 -13.44 16.76 -29.53
N ASP A 31 -13.31 15.80 -28.60
CA ASP A 31 -14.37 14.86 -28.21
C ASP A 31 -14.30 14.60 -26.70
N SER A 32 -15.11 15.33 -25.95
CA SER A 32 -15.22 15.22 -24.50
C SER A 32 -15.82 13.88 -24.02
N THR A 33 -16.28 13.01 -24.93
CA THR A 33 -16.84 11.70 -24.62
C THR A 33 -15.89 10.54 -24.91
N SER A 34 -14.63 10.83 -25.24
CA SER A 34 -13.61 9.81 -25.51
C SER A 34 -13.22 9.05 -24.24
N ALA A 35 -13.87 7.90 -24.00
CA ALA A 35 -13.56 7.00 -22.87
C ALA A 35 -12.09 6.57 -22.86
N GLY A 36 -11.52 6.27 -24.05
CA GLY A 36 -10.12 5.88 -24.19
C GLY A 36 -9.15 6.98 -23.77
N ALA A 37 -9.45 8.26 -24.06
CA ALA A 37 -8.62 9.36 -23.64
C ALA A 37 -8.64 9.54 -22.11
N TYR A 38 -9.82 9.47 -21.49
CA TYR A 38 -9.92 9.46 -20.02
C TYR A 38 -9.19 8.28 -19.39
N ALA A 39 -9.33 7.07 -19.93
CA ALA A 39 -8.65 5.89 -19.41
C ALA A 39 -7.13 6.06 -19.44
N ASN A 40 -6.56 6.56 -20.55
CA ASN A 40 -5.13 6.80 -20.67
C ASN A 40 -4.64 7.93 -19.76
N LEU A 41 -5.42 9.01 -19.57
CA LEU A 41 -5.11 10.05 -18.58
C LEU A 41 -5.12 9.49 -17.16
N GLY A 42 -6.04 8.57 -16.85
CA GLY A 42 -6.05 7.83 -15.59
C GLY A 42 -4.79 6.99 -15.39
N VAL A 43 -4.33 6.29 -16.43
CA VAL A 43 -3.08 5.50 -16.39
C VAL A 43 -1.86 6.43 -16.20
N ILE A 44 -1.83 7.59 -16.85
CA ILE A 44 -0.76 8.57 -16.65
C ILE A 44 -0.74 9.07 -15.21
N ALA A 45 -1.91 9.44 -14.67
CA ALA A 45 -2.04 9.87 -13.28
C ALA A 45 -1.61 8.76 -12.30
N MET A 46 -1.97 7.50 -12.57
CA MET A 46 -1.55 6.34 -11.78
C MET A 46 -0.02 6.15 -11.80
N ARG A 47 0.64 6.31 -12.97
CA ARG A 47 2.11 6.25 -13.06
C ARG A 47 2.81 7.36 -12.29
N ARG A 48 2.15 8.51 -12.13
CA ARG A 48 2.63 9.65 -11.31
C ARG A 48 2.17 9.56 -9.86
N GLN A 49 1.55 8.46 -9.45
CA GLN A 49 0.98 8.25 -8.12
C GLN A 49 -0.06 9.30 -7.70
N GLN A 50 -0.68 9.97 -8.66
CA GLN A 50 -1.76 10.94 -8.44
C GLN A 50 -3.09 10.20 -8.31
N TRP A 51 -3.25 9.44 -7.23
CA TRP A 51 -4.35 8.48 -7.04
C TRP A 51 -5.74 9.08 -7.17
N PRO A 52 -6.08 10.26 -6.55
CA PRO A 52 -7.39 10.86 -6.71
C PRO A 52 -7.69 11.25 -8.17
N LYS A 53 -6.69 11.80 -8.88
CA LYS A 53 -6.83 12.15 -10.30
C LYS A 53 -6.99 10.90 -11.17
N ALA A 54 -6.26 9.84 -10.85
CA ALA A 54 -6.37 8.56 -11.55
C ALA A 54 -7.79 7.99 -11.44
N LEU A 55 -8.34 7.92 -10.23
CA LEU A 55 -9.72 7.47 -9.99
C LEU A 55 -10.75 8.35 -10.68
N GLU A 56 -10.60 9.67 -10.62
CA GLU A 56 -11.49 10.60 -11.31
C GLU A 56 -11.55 10.32 -12.82
N MET A 57 -10.38 10.20 -13.47
CA MET A 57 -10.30 9.97 -14.91
C MET A 57 -10.83 8.59 -15.28
N LEU A 58 -10.46 7.55 -14.55
CA LEU A 58 -10.91 6.18 -14.80
C LEU A 58 -12.41 6.01 -14.57
N THR A 59 -12.98 6.65 -13.53
CA THR A 59 -14.43 6.62 -13.29
C THR A 59 -15.21 7.34 -14.41
N LYS A 60 -14.66 8.44 -14.95
CA LYS A 60 -15.25 9.08 -16.15
C LYS A 60 -15.21 8.14 -17.35
N ALA A 61 -14.09 7.46 -17.57
CA ALA A 61 -13.94 6.48 -18.63
C ALA A 61 -14.93 5.32 -18.50
N GLU A 62 -15.11 4.79 -17.29
CA GLU A 62 -16.03 3.70 -17.00
C GLU A 62 -17.48 4.08 -17.28
N LYS A 63 -17.91 5.29 -16.86
CA LYS A 63 -19.27 5.80 -17.17
C LYS A 63 -19.55 5.91 -18.67
N LEU A 64 -18.52 6.23 -19.45
CA LEU A 64 -18.63 6.37 -20.91
C LEU A 64 -18.56 5.01 -21.64
N ALA A 65 -17.82 4.06 -21.09
CA ALA A 65 -17.62 2.74 -21.70
C ALA A 65 -17.63 1.62 -20.64
N PRO A 66 -18.77 1.34 -19.99
CA PRO A 66 -18.86 0.38 -18.88
C PRO A 66 -18.55 -1.06 -19.29
N GLN A 67 -18.65 -1.40 -20.58
CA GLN A 67 -18.34 -2.71 -21.14
C GLN A 67 -16.82 -2.97 -21.25
N VAL A 68 -15.96 -1.96 -21.08
CA VAL A 68 -14.51 -2.10 -21.24
C VAL A 68 -13.88 -2.56 -19.91
N ALA A 69 -13.68 -3.87 -19.78
CA ALA A 69 -13.12 -4.49 -18.57
C ALA A 69 -11.74 -3.92 -18.16
N GLY A 70 -10.90 -3.51 -19.13
CA GLY A 70 -9.59 -2.91 -18.87
C GLY A 70 -9.65 -1.60 -18.07
N ILE A 71 -10.75 -0.84 -18.16
CA ILE A 71 -10.93 0.36 -17.33
C ILE A 71 -11.13 -0.03 -15.87
N ARG A 72 -12.01 -1.01 -15.61
CA ARG A 72 -12.24 -1.54 -14.26
C ARG A 72 -11.01 -2.22 -13.68
N LEU A 73 -10.22 -2.90 -14.51
CA LEU A 73 -8.92 -3.44 -14.12
C LEU A 73 -8.01 -2.32 -13.60
N ASN A 74 -7.92 -1.20 -14.31
CA ASN A 74 -7.11 -0.07 -13.88
C ASN A 74 -7.65 0.60 -12.60
N ILE A 75 -8.96 0.68 -12.40
CA ILE A 75 -9.56 1.16 -11.14
C ILE A 75 -9.12 0.25 -9.98
N GLY A 76 -9.24 -1.07 -10.14
CA GLY A 76 -8.76 -2.03 -9.16
C GLY A 76 -7.27 -1.89 -8.87
N LEU A 77 -6.44 -1.67 -9.91
CA LEU A 77 -5.01 -1.44 -9.75
C LEU A 77 -4.68 -0.15 -8.99
N VAL A 78 -5.47 0.92 -9.14
CA VAL A 78 -5.29 2.14 -8.34
C VAL A 78 -5.48 1.86 -6.86
N TYR A 79 -6.57 1.19 -6.49
CA TYR A 79 -6.81 0.80 -5.09
C TYR A 79 -5.74 -0.17 -4.58
N TYR A 80 -5.41 -1.20 -5.36
CA TYR A 80 -4.40 -2.19 -5.01
C TYR A 80 -3.04 -1.54 -4.69
N ARG A 81 -2.60 -0.58 -5.51
CA ARG A 81 -1.33 0.14 -5.31
C ARG A 81 -1.33 1.08 -4.10
N GLN A 82 -2.49 1.45 -3.61
CA GLN A 82 -2.67 2.18 -2.35
C GLN A 82 -2.79 1.25 -1.14
N ASN A 83 -2.64 -0.07 -1.33
CA ASN A 83 -2.92 -1.11 -0.34
C ASN A 83 -4.38 -1.11 0.16
N ASP A 84 -5.29 -0.43 -0.55
CA ASP A 84 -6.73 -0.52 -0.31
C ASP A 84 -7.29 -1.75 -1.01
N PHE A 85 -6.91 -2.92 -0.48
CA PHE A 85 -7.30 -4.21 -1.05
C PHE A 85 -8.81 -4.42 -0.99
N GLN A 86 -9.48 -3.89 0.03
CA GLN A 86 -10.93 -4.00 0.17
C GLN A 86 -11.67 -3.31 -0.98
N SER A 87 -11.29 -2.09 -1.32
CA SER A 87 -11.90 -1.33 -2.43
C SER A 87 -11.51 -1.89 -3.81
N ALA A 88 -10.38 -2.60 -3.92
CA ALA A 88 -9.93 -3.23 -5.16
C ALA A 88 -10.75 -4.48 -5.53
N ILE A 89 -11.41 -5.15 -4.56
CA ILE A 89 -12.13 -6.41 -4.79
C ILE A 89 -13.23 -6.24 -5.84
N ALA A 90 -14.15 -5.31 -5.65
CA ALA A 90 -15.32 -5.15 -6.53
C ALA A 90 -14.96 -4.87 -8.01
N PRO A 91 -14.01 -3.98 -8.34
CA PRO A 91 -13.50 -3.82 -9.69
C PRO A 91 -12.93 -5.11 -10.27
N PHE A 92 -12.07 -5.85 -9.53
CA PHE A 92 -11.48 -7.09 -10.03
C PHE A 92 -12.52 -8.22 -10.16
N GLU A 93 -13.46 -8.38 -9.23
CA GLU A 93 -14.60 -9.32 -9.38
C GLU A 93 -15.40 -9.06 -10.65
N SER A 94 -15.62 -7.79 -10.97
CA SER A 94 -16.32 -7.40 -12.21
C SER A 94 -15.54 -7.79 -13.45
N VAL A 95 -14.20 -7.62 -13.44
CA VAL A 95 -13.35 -8.05 -14.57
C VAL A 95 -13.37 -9.58 -14.71
N VAL A 96 -13.20 -10.32 -13.61
CA VAL A 96 -13.20 -11.80 -13.63
C VAL A 96 -14.55 -12.36 -14.10
N ARG A 97 -15.67 -11.72 -13.75
CA ARG A 97 -17.00 -12.10 -14.24
C ARG A 97 -17.14 -11.94 -15.75
N ASP A 98 -16.65 -10.83 -16.31
CA ASP A 98 -16.76 -10.53 -17.73
C ASP A 98 -15.68 -11.22 -18.58
N GLN A 99 -14.54 -11.50 -17.97
CA GLN A 99 -13.35 -12.13 -18.57
C GLN A 99 -12.79 -13.22 -17.63
N PRO A 100 -13.46 -14.38 -17.54
CA PRO A 100 -13.06 -15.44 -16.61
C PRO A 100 -11.69 -16.06 -16.91
N ASP A 101 -11.14 -15.85 -18.10
CA ASP A 101 -9.80 -16.34 -18.48
C ASP A 101 -8.69 -15.32 -18.20
N SER A 102 -9.01 -14.16 -17.61
CA SER A 102 -8.01 -13.15 -17.27
C SER A 102 -7.17 -13.58 -16.04
N VAL A 103 -6.04 -14.23 -16.30
CA VAL A 103 -5.07 -14.65 -15.26
C VAL A 103 -4.70 -13.47 -14.36
N GLN A 104 -4.38 -12.33 -14.96
CA GLN A 104 -4.01 -11.13 -14.20
C GLN A 104 -5.11 -10.68 -13.22
N ALA A 105 -6.38 -10.61 -13.68
CA ALA A 105 -7.48 -10.17 -12.83
C ALA A 105 -7.77 -11.19 -11.72
N GLN A 106 -7.73 -12.49 -12.01
CA GLN A 106 -7.88 -13.54 -11.01
C GLN A 106 -6.77 -13.50 -9.97
N TYR A 107 -5.51 -13.35 -10.41
CA TYR A 107 -4.38 -13.30 -9.50
C TYR A 107 -4.47 -12.11 -8.54
N LEU A 108 -4.73 -10.90 -9.08
CA LEU A 108 -4.91 -9.69 -8.27
C LEU A 108 -6.11 -9.79 -7.32
N LEU A 109 -7.23 -10.38 -7.77
CA LEU A 109 -8.40 -10.64 -6.93
C LEU A 109 -8.05 -11.60 -5.79
N GLY A 110 -7.35 -12.68 -6.10
CA GLY A 110 -6.90 -13.65 -5.09
C GLY A 110 -5.98 -13.01 -4.04
N LEU A 111 -5.06 -12.14 -4.46
CA LEU A 111 -4.23 -11.37 -3.53
C LEU A 111 -5.07 -10.43 -2.65
N CYS A 112 -6.05 -9.72 -3.23
CA CYS A 112 -6.95 -8.85 -2.46
C CYS A 112 -7.73 -9.65 -1.41
N TYR A 113 -8.24 -10.81 -1.76
CA TYR A 113 -8.91 -11.70 -0.80
C TYR A 113 -7.97 -12.17 0.32
N PHE A 114 -6.74 -12.54 -0.02
CA PHE A 114 -5.74 -12.95 0.97
C PHE A 114 -5.40 -11.82 1.95
N PHE A 115 -5.13 -10.59 1.45
CA PHE A 115 -4.81 -9.45 2.30
C PHE A 115 -5.99 -8.92 3.12
N THR A 116 -7.23 -9.24 2.73
CA THR A 116 -8.45 -8.93 3.49
C THR A 116 -8.95 -10.10 4.35
N SER A 117 -8.10 -11.13 4.54
CA SER A 117 -8.40 -12.33 5.33
C SER A 117 -9.61 -13.14 4.85
N ARG A 118 -9.97 -13.00 3.57
CA ARG A 118 -10.97 -13.81 2.88
C ARG A 118 -10.30 -15.06 2.29
N ASP A 119 -9.63 -15.85 3.13
CA ASP A 119 -8.71 -16.91 2.71
C ASP A 119 -9.39 -17.99 1.86
N ALA A 120 -10.62 -18.38 2.18
CA ALA A 120 -11.37 -19.37 1.37
C ALA A 120 -11.68 -18.85 -0.05
N ASP A 121 -12.00 -17.55 -0.20
CA ASP A 121 -12.21 -16.93 -1.51
C ASP A 121 -10.88 -16.80 -2.27
N ALA A 122 -9.78 -16.50 -1.57
CA ALA A 122 -8.45 -16.47 -2.18
C ALA A 122 -8.09 -17.85 -2.77
N VAL A 123 -8.26 -18.94 -2.01
CA VAL A 123 -8.00 -20.29 -2.50
C VAL A 123 -8.88 -20.63 -3.69
N ARG A 124 -10.18 -20.31 -3.63
CA ARG A 124 -11.13 -20.60 -4.72
C ARG A 124 -10.69 -19.98 -6.05
N VAL A 125 -10.18 -18.75 -6.02
CA VAL A 125 -9.72 -18.06 -7.24
C VAL A 125 -8.32 -18.50 -7.64
N LEU A 126 -7.37 -18.49 -6.71
CA LEU A 126 -5.97 -18.78 -7.01
C LEU A 126 -5.74 -20.23 -7.43
N ASN A 127 -6.44 -21.19 -6.82
CA ASN A 127 -6.26 -22.61 -7.15
C ASN A 127 -6.53 -22.91 -8.63
N GLY A 128 -7.41 -22.16 -9.28
CA GLY A 128 -7.66 -22.25 -10.73
C GLY A 128 -6.48 -21.84 -11.60
N LEU A 129 -5.55 -21.06 -11.07
CA LEU A 129 -4.36 -20.56 -11.78
C LEU A 129 -3.15 -21.51 -11.70
N TRP A 130 -3.29 -22.66 -11.04
CA TRP A 130 -2.19 -23.62 -10.88
C TRP A 130 -1.44 -23.96 -12.18
N PRO A 131 -2.11 -24.22 -13.32
CA PRO A 131 -1.41 -24.55 -14.55
C PRO A 131 -0.48 -23.46 -15.08
N GLN A 132 -0.81 -22.19 -14.79
CA GLN A 132 -0.07 -21.01 -15.26
C GLN A 132 0.98 -20.55 -14.26
N GLU A 133 0.64 -20.57 -12.95
CA GLU A 133 1.39 -19.88 -11.89
C GLU A 133 2.16 -20.82 -10.94
N SER A 134 2.11 -22.14 -11.14
CA SER A 134 2.75 -23.13 -10.22
C SER A 134 4.29 -23.08 -10.16
N ASN A 135 4.91 -22.16 -10.87
CA ASN A 135 6.34 -21.86 -10.78
C ASN A 135 6.64 -20.44 -10.22
N ASP A 136 5.61 -19.66 -9.86
CA ASP A 136 5.77 -18.37 -9.19
C ASP A 136 5.77 -18.56 -7.67
N LEU A 137 6.87 -18.15 -7.01
CA LEU A 137 7.04 -18.34 -5.57
C LEU A 137 6.05 -17.50 -4.75
N ASN A 138 5.70 -16.29 -5.22
CA ASN A 138 4.71 -15.46 -4.52
C ASN A 138 3.33 -16.09 -4.57
N TYR A 139 2.95 -16.60 -5.75
CA TYR A 139 1.70 -17.33 -5.92
C TYR A 139 1.61 -18.55 -4.99
N LEU A 140 2.64 -19.40 -5.00
CA LEU A 140 2.69 -20.61 -4.18
C LEU A 140 2.62 -20.29 -2.69
N TYR A 141 3.36 -19.28 -2.25
CA TYR A 141 3.34 -18.80 -0.87
C TYR A 141 1.94 -18.31 -0.46
N VAL A 142 1.30 -17.48 -1.28
CA VAL A 142 -0.03 -16.94 -0.98
C VAL A 142 -1.08 -18.04 -0.98
N LEU A 143 -1.09 -18.91 -2.01
CA LEU A 143 -2.03 -20.01 -2.11
C LEU A 143 -1.89 -20.99 -0.93
N GLY A 144 -0.66 -21.36 -0.56
CA GLY A 144 -0.40 -22.27 0.55
C GLY A 144 -0.84 -21.69 1.89
N ASN A 145 -0.53 -20.43 2.16
CA ASN A 145 -0.96 -19.77 3.40
C ASN A 145 -2.48 -19.57 3.48
N ALA A 146 -3.13 -19.20 2.36
CA ALA A 146 -4.59 -19.09 2.32
C ALA A 146 -5.25 -20.44 2.54
N ALA A 147 -4.71 -21.52 1.95
CA ALA A 147 -5.19 -22.88 2.14
C ALA A 147 -5.05 -23.36 3.59
N ASN A 148 -3.92 -23.06 4.23
CA ASN A 148 -3.70 -23.35 5.66
C ASN A 148 -4.77 -22.67 6.53
N LYS A 149 -4.94 -21.34 6.37
CA LYS A 149 -5.91 -20.58 7.16
C LYS A 149 -7.37 -20.96 6.90
N SER A 150 -7.68 -21.42 5.70
CA SER A 150 -9.05 -21.87 5.32
C SER A 150 -9.29 -23.36 5.52
N GLY A 151 -8.34 -24.11 6.10
CA GLY A 151 -8.49 -25.53 6.43
C GLY A 151 -8.55 -26.43 5.20
N GLN A 152 -7.75 -26.18 4.17
CA GLN A 152 -7.65 -26.96 2.93
C GLN A 152 -6.27 -27.64 2.80
N PRO A 153 -5.99 -28.71 3.57
CA PRO A 153 -4.66 -29.28 3.74
C PRO A 153 -4.05 -29.86 2.45
N GLU A 154 -4.85 -30.37 1.53
CA GLU A 154 -4.34 -30.92 0.26
C GLU A 154 -3.75 -29.81 -0.64
N ILE A 155 -4.39 -28.64 -0.66
CA ILE A 155 -3.92 -27.50 -1.43
C ILE A 155 -2.71 -26.86 -0.74
N GLU A 156 -2.74 -26.76 0.59
CA GLU A 156 -1.61 -26.31 1.41
C GLU A 156 -0.36 -27.14 1.14
N GLU A 157 -0.43 -28.46 1.32
CA GLU A 157 0.71 -29.37 1.15
C GLU A 157 1.28 -29.27 -0.27
N ARG A 158 0.41 -29.25 -1.29
CA ARG A 158 0.83 -29.13 -2.68
C ARG A 158 1.52 -27.81 -2.96
N ALA A 159 0.95 -26.68 -2.49
CA ALA A 159 1.49 -25.35 -2.77
C ALA A 159 2.78 -25.08 -2.00
N LEU A 160 2.81 -25.36 -0.70
CA LEU A 160 4.01 -25.16 0.13
C LEU A 160 5.12 -26.17 -0.21
N GLY A 161 4.76 -27.43 -0.54
CA GLY A 161 5.74 -28.40 -1.03
C GLY A 161 6.43 -27.92 -2.30
N ARG A 162 5.67 -27.42 -3.28
CA ARG A 162 6.21 -26.87 -4.51
C ARG A 162 7.02 -25.58 -4.27
N PHE A 163 6.57 -24.73 -3.35
CA PHE A 163 7.28 -23.52 -2.94
C PHE A 163 8.68 -23.84 -2.40
N VAL A 164 8.79 -24.85 -1.51
CA VAL A 164 10.08 -25.30 -0.97
C VAL A 164 10.93 -25.97 -2.06
N GLU A 165 10.33 -26.83 -2.88
CA GLU A 165 11.04 -27.51 -3.96
C GLU A 165 11.72 -26.54 -4.93
N LEU A 166 11.01 -25.49 -5.33
CA LEU A 166 11.52 -24.50 -6.28
C LEU A 166 12.45 -23.49 -5.64
N GLY A 167 12.17 -23.09 -4.40
CA GLY A 167 12.69 -21.88 -3.81
C GLY A 167 13.80 -22.04 -2.78
N ALA A 168 13.95 -23.21 -2.14
CA ALA A 168 14.80 -23.37 -0.95
C ALA A 168 16.26 -22.88 -1.07
N ASN A 169 16.76 -22.68 -2.28
CA ASN A 169 18.12 -22.18 -2.55
C ASN A 169 18.09 -20.88 -3.37
N THR A 170 17.01 -20.11 -3.34
CA THR A 170 16.89 -18.85 -4.07
C THR A 170 16.79 -17.65 -3.12
N ALA A 171 17.27 -16.50 -3.56
CA ALA A 171 17.22 -15.27 -2.78
C ALA A 171 15.77 -14.82 -2.54
N GLU A 172 14.88 -15.02 -3.52
CA GLU A 172 13.46 -14.69 -3.45
C GLU A 172 12.74 -15.50 -2.36
N TYR A 173 13.08 -16.79 -2.22
CA TYR A 173 12.53 -17.63 -1.15
C TYR A 173 12.88 -17.06 0.22
N HIS A 174 14.16 -16.78 0.45
CA HIS A 174 14.62 -16.23 1.72
C HIS A 174 14.06 -14.83 1.97
N LEU A 175 13.86 -14.01 0.93
CA LEU A 175 13.16 -12.73 1.06
C LEU A 175 11.71 -12.92 1.53
N LEU A 176 10.98 -13.87 0.96
CA LEU A 176 9.59 -14.16 1.36
C LEU A 176 9.51 -14.73 2.78
N MET A 177 10.41 -15.64 3.14
CA MET A 177 10.49 -16.20 4.49
C MET A 177 10.84 -15.14 5.53
N GLY A 178 11.75 -14.24 5.20
CA GLY A 178 12.10 -13.09 6.04
C GLY A 178 10.91 -12.14 6.26
N LYS A 179 10.15 -11.82 5.20
CA LYS A 179 8.91 -11.02 5.31
C LYS A 179 7.87 -11.71 6.18
N ALA A 180 7.69 -13.02 6.01
CA ALA A 180 6.77 -13.80 6.83
C ALA A 180 7.16 -13.77 8.31
N ALA A 181 8.45 -13.92 8.62
CA ALA A 181 8.98 -13.84 9.97
C ALA A 181 8.79 -12.42 10.56
N LEU A 182 9.04 -11.37 9.78
CA LEU A 182 8.85 -9.98 10.21
C LEU A 182 7.38 -9.70 10.56
N ASN A 183 6.43 -10.19 9.78
CA ASN A 183 4.99 -10.05 10.04
C ASN A 183 4.53 -10.81 11.29
N ARG A 184 5.29 -11.83 11.74
CA ARG A 184 5.06 -12.57 12.99
C ARG A 184 5.84 -11.99 14.17
N GLU A 185 6.50 -10.85 13.99
CA GLU A 185 7.36 -10.22 15.00
C GLU A 185 8.58 -11.08 15.40
N GLU A 186 8.95 -12.05 14.56
CA GLU A 186 10.12 -12.94 14.72
C GLU A 186 11.38 -12.25 14.15
N GLY A 187 11.76 -11.11 14.70
CA GLY A 187 12.79 -10.21 14.13
C GLY A 187 14.13 -10.88 13.86
N ASP A 188 14.64 -11.73 14.78
CA ASP A 188 15.93 -12.40 14.61
C ASP A 188 15.91 -13.40 13.45
N LYS A 189 14.78 -14.12 13.30
CA LYS A 189 14.57 -15.03 12.17
C LYS A 189 14.44 -14.27 10.85
N ALA A 190 13.72 -13.14 10.86
CA ALA A 190 13.62 -12.28 9.68
C ALA A 190 15.00 -11.80 9.22
N ILE A 191 15.86 -11.35 10.14
CA ILE A 191 17.23 -10.94 9.84
C ILE A 191 18.03 -12.09 9.24
N ALA A 192 17.96 -13.29 9.83
CA ALA A 192 18.68 -14.46 9.32
C ALA A 192 18.27 -14.81 7.90
N GLU A 193 16.96 -14.84 7.61
CA GLU A 193 16.46 -15.12 6.26
C GLU A 193 16.88 -14.05 5.25
N PHE A 194 16.77 -12.77 5.58
CA PHE A 194 17.24 -11.69 4.70
C PHE A 194 18.75 -11.71 4.48
N GLN A 195 19.54 -12.11 5.47
CA GLN A 195 20.98 -12.27 5.30
C GLN A 195 21.32 -13.44 4.36
N GLN A 196 20.55 -14.54 4.39
CA GLN A 196 20.68 -15.62 3.42
C GLN A 196 20.32 -15.11 2.01
N ALA A 197 19.23 -14.35 1.87
CA ALA A 197 18.91 -13.72 0.59
C ALA A 197 20.04 -12.84 0.08
N ALA A 198 20.64 -11.99 0.94
CA ALA A 198 21.76 -11.12 0.59
C ALA A 198 23.02 -11.88 0.19
N THR A 199 23.23 -13.09 0.69
CA THR A 199 24.35 -13.94 0.31
C THR A 199 24.16 -14.50 -1.11
N LEU A 200 22.92 -14.80 -1.49
CA LEU A 200 22.56 -15.36 -2.79
C LEU A 200 22.44 -14.29 -3.88
N ASP A 201 21.76 -13.19 -3.59
CA ASP A 201 21.65 -12.02 -4.46
C ASP A 201 21.64 -10.73 -3.64
N PRO A 202 22.77 -10.03 -3.50
CA PRO A 202 22.86 -8.79 -2.76
C PRO A 202 22.11 -7.61 -3.40
N ASN A 203 21.71 -7.72 -4.68
CA ASN A 203 21.00 -6.68 -5.40
C ASN A 203 19.52 -6.98 -5.57
N LEU A 204 19.01 -8.01 -4.89
CA LEU A 204 17.58 -8.37 -4.96
C LEU A 204 16.71 -7.17 -4.54
N PRO A 205 15.74 -6.75 -5.37
CA PRO A 205 14.85 -5.64 -5.05
C PRO A 205 14.16 -5.80 -3.69
N TYR A 206 14.05 -4.69 -2.95
CA TYR A 206 13.44 -4.62 -1.62
C TYR A 206 14.16 -5.40 -0.50
N LEU A 207 15.27 -6.08 -0.78
CA LEU A 207 15.99 -6.88 0.22
C LEU A 207 16.52 -5.99 1.35
N HIS A 208 17.30 -4.96 0.98
CA HIS A 208 17.92 -4.06 1.94
C HIS A 208 16.89 -3.22 2.70
N PHE A 209 15.79 -2.84 2.04
CA PHE A 209 14.66 -2.19 2.70
C PHE A 209 14.07 -3.07 3.82
N ASN A 210 13.76 -4.33 3.51
CA ASN A 210 13.18 -5.25 4.50
C ASN A 210 14.17 -5.62 5.61
N LEU A 211 15.45 -5.77 5.31
CA LEU A 211 16.49 -6.01 6.30
C LEU A 211 16.64 -4.78 7.22
N GLY A 212 16.58 -3.57 6.67
CA GLY A 212 16.55 -2.33 7.43
C GLY A 212 15.34 -2.26 8.38
N LEU A 213 14.15 -2.64 7.92
CA LEU A 213 12.95 -2.73 8.76
C LEU A 213 13.12 -3.76 9.90
N ALA A 214 13.71 -4.92 9.60
CA ALA A 214 13.95 -5.95 10.61
C ALA A 214 14.93 -5.47 11.69
N TYR A 215 15.99 -4.77 11.29
CA TYR A 215 16.92 -4.14 12.26
C TYR A 215 16.24 -3.03 13.07
N LEU A 216 15.38 -2.19 12.46
CA LEU A 216 14.60 -1.20 13.21
C LEU A 216 13.70 -1.84 14.26
N ALA A 217 13.01 -2.93 13.91
CA ALA A 217 12.16 -3.67 14.83
C ALA A 217 12.95 -4.24 16.03
N ARG A 218 14.24 -4.51 15.83
CA ARG A 218 15.17 -4.96 16.90
C ARG A 218 15.96 -3.82 17.54
N THR A 219 15.62 -2.57 17.25
CA THR A 219 16.32 -1.36 17.75
C THR A 219 17.81 -1.28 17.38
N ASN A 220 18.22 -2.00 16.36
CA ASN A 220 19.57 -2.00 15.82
C ASN A 220 19.72 -0.87 14.78
N PHE A 221 19.72 0.37 15.26
CA PHE A 221 19.56 1.56 14.41
C PHE A 221 20.73 1.78 13.45
N GLU A 222 21.96 1.46 13.83
CA GLU A 222 23.15 1.60 12.97
C GLU A 222 23.07 0.64 11.79
N GLN A 223 22.71 -0.64 12.03
CA GLN A 223 22.54 -1.62 10.97
C GLN A 223 21.36 -1.26 10.06
N ALA A 224 20.25 -0.79 10.64
CA ALA A 224 19.09 -0.33 9.87
C ALA A 224 19.47 0.81 8.92
N ARG A 225 20.22 1.81 9.41
CA ARG A 225 20.75 2.91 8.57
C ARG A 225 21.57 2.37 7.42
N ASP A 226 22.52 1.48 7.69
CA ASP A 226 23.44 0.97 6.69
C ASP A 226 22.70 0.19 5.59
N GLU A 227 21.67 -0.55 5.95
CA GLU A 227 20.83 -1.27 4.98
C GLU A 227 19.95 -0.31 4.15
N PHE A 228 19.32 0.70 4.77
CA PHE A 228 18.56 1.70 4.00
C PHE A 228 19.45 2.54 3.08
N LEU A 229 20.70 2.81 3.46
CA LEU A 229 21.66 3.48 2.56
C LEU A 229 22.00 2.61 1.33
N LYS A 230 22.12 1.29 1.49
CA LYS A 230 22.29 0.37 0.35
C LYS A 230 21.07 0.39 -0.56
N ASP A 231 19.87 0.39 0.04
CA ASP A 231 18.62 0.41 -0.72
C ASP A 231 18.45 1.73 -1.52
N VAL A 232 18.79 2.87 -0.89
CA VAL A 232 18.84 4.18 -1.59
C VAL A 232 19.85 4.16 -2.75
N ALA A 233 20.97 3.48 -2.62
CA ALA A 233 21.96 3.40 -3.68
C ALA A 233 21.46 2.56 -4.86
N LEU A 234 20.68 1.52 -4.60
CA LEU A 234 20.07 0.66 -5.63
C LEU A 234 18.83 1.30 -6.25
N GLU A 235 17.97 1.93 -5.44
CA GLU A 235 16.68 2.47 -5.83
C GLU A 235 16.53 3.95 -5.38
N PRO A 236 17.28 4.89 -5.99
CA PRO A 236 17.36 6.29 -5.53
C PRO A 236 16.06 7.08 -5.69
N ASP A 237 15.11 6.59 -6.49
CA ASP A 237 13.84 7.27 -6.74
C ASP A 237 12.71 6.80 -5.82
N VAL A 238 12.96 5.83 -4.93
CA VAL A 238 11.96 5.30 -4.00
C VAL A 238 11.86 6.20 -2.75
N PRO A 239 10.74 6.93 -2.56
CA PRO A 239 10.62 7.91 -1.47
C PRO A 239 10.62 7.27 -0.08
N PHE A 240 10.07 6.06 0.05
CA PHE A 240 10.01 5.34 1.34
C PHE A 240 11.38 5.02 1.93
N ASN A 241 12.42 4.83 1.09
CA ASN A 241 13.77 4.56 1.54
C ASN A 241 14.31 5.75 2.34
N TYR A 242 14.09 6.95 1.86
CA TYR A 242 14.48 8.19 2.53
C TYR A 242 13.63 8.46 3.78
N ASP A 243 12.33 8.16 3.75
CA ASP A 243 11.47 8.26 4.93
C ASP A 243 12.00 7.37 6.06
N ARG A 244 12.33 6.11 5.77
CA ARG A 244 12.90 5.18 6.75
C ARG A 244 14.28 5.61 7.24
N LEU A 245 15.12 6.17 6.37
CA LEU A 245 16.38 6.80 6.78
C LEU A 245 16.13 7.96 7.75
N GLY A 246 15.19 8.85 7.47
CA GLY A 246 14.82 9.95 8.35
C GLY A 246 14.38 9.47 9.74
N VAL A 247 13.54 8.43 9.77
CA VAL A 247 13.14 7.78 11.03
C VAL A 247 14.36 7.20 11.76
N THR A 248 15.24 6.50 11.04
CA THR A 248 16.43 5.84 11.61
C THR A 248 17.41 6.88 12.18
N TYR A 249 17.71 7.94 11.44
CA TYR A 249 18.54 9.03 11.93
C TYR A 249 17.93 9.76 13.13
N SER A 250 16.59 9.85 13.20
CA SER A 250 15.91 10.40 14.38
C SER A 250 16.16 9.56 15.64
N TYR A 251 16.20 8.23 15.52
CA TYR A 251 16.58 7.33 16.62
C TYR A 251 18.06 7.42 16.98
N LEU A 252 18.93 7.62 16.00
CA LEU A 252 20.37 7.87 16.20
C LEU A 252 20.68 9.27 16.69
N GLN A 253 19.67 10.13 16.90
CA GLN A 253 19.78 11.51 17.33
C GLN A 253 20.57 12.43 16.35
N ASP A 254 20.75 12.01 15.11
CA ASP A 254 21.32 12.83 14.03
C ASP A 254 20.19 13.63 13.35
N GLU A 255 19.75 14.70 14.03
CA GLU A 255 18.62 15.52 13.57
C GLU A 255 18.87 16.15 12.19
N ALA A 256 20.10 16.50 11.88
CA ALA A 256 20.43 17.13 10.60
C ALA A 256 20.20 16.17 9.41
N LYS A 257 20.71 14.94 9.55
CA LYS A 257 20.49 13.91 8.52
C LYS A 257 19.05 13.40 8.48
N ALA A 258 18.36 13.37 9.63
CA ALA A 258 16.95 13.03 9.68
C ALA A 258 16.10 14.06 8.89
N GLU A 259 16.33 15.37 9.11
CA GLU A 259 15.65 16.46 8.41
C GLU A 259 15.92 16.40 6.90
N GLU A 260 17.20 16.22 6.50
CA GLU A 260 17.59 16.06 5.10
C GLU A 260 16.87 14.86 4.46
N SER A 261 16.85 13.71 5.12
CA SER A 261 16.23 12.49 4.60
C SER A 261 14.72 12.65 4.42
N PHE A 262 14.01 13.27 5.37
CA PHE A 262 12.59 13.55 5.19
C PHE A 262 12.30 14.52 4.05
N HIS A 263 13.15 15.54 3.84
CA HIS A 263 13.02 16.42 2.70
C HIS A 263 13.29 15.70 1.38
N GLU A 264 14.24 14.77 1.33
CA GLU A 264 14.48 13.92 0.16
C GLU A 264 13.29 13.03 -0.16
N ALA A 265 12.65 12.44 0.87
CA ALA A 265 11.42 11.68 0.71
C ALA A 265 10.29 12.54 0.11
N LEU A 266 10.07 13.74 0.68
CA LEU A 266 9.00 14.66 0.25
C LEU A 266 9.24 15.29 -1.13
N ARG A 267 10.49 15.43 -1.57
CA ARG A 267 10.80 15.85 -2.95
C ARG A 267 10.36 14.82 -3.99
N ARG A 268 10.37 13.54 -3.63
CA ARG A 268 9.97 12.43 -4.51
C ARG A 268 8.47 12.14 -4.42
N ASP A 269 7.92 12.20 -3.22
CA ASP A 269 6.50 12.05 -2.98
C ASP A 269 6.04 13.04 -1.89
N SER A 270 5.36 14.09 -2.30
CA SER A 270 4.80 15.11 -1.41
C SER A 270 3.60 14.64 -0.57
N HIS A 271 3.15 13.39 -0.75
CA HIS A 271 2.02 12.80 -0.02
C HIS A 271 2.45 11.84 1.09
N LEU A 272 3.71 11.89 1.53
CA LEU A 272 4.20 11.09 2.66
C LEU A 272 3.91 11.77 4.00
N ALA A 273 2.77 11.45 4.60
CA ALA A 273 2.37 11.97 5.92
C ALA A 273 3.41 11.65 7.02
N SER A 274 4.07 10.47 6.96
CA SER A 274 5.12 10.07 7.91
C SER A 274 6.32 11.01 7.89
N SER A 275 6.76 11.46 6.72
CA SER A 275 7.88 12.40 6.59
C SER A 275 7.55 13.78 7.12
N TYR A 276 6.36 14.31 6.86
CA TYR A 276 5.89 15.55 7.48
C TYR A 276 5.81 15.44 9.00
N PHE A 277 5.31 14.33 9.51
CA PHE A 277 5.27 14.08 10.94
C PHE A 277 6.67 13.98 11.56
N GLY A 278 7.62 13.33 10.88
CA GLY A 278 9.02 13.30 11.25
C GLY A 278 9.64 14.70 11.37
N LEU A 279 9.44 15.54 10.35
CA LEU A 279 9.87 16.95 10.36
C LEU A 279 9.21 17.73 11.50
N ALA A 280 7.90 17.54 11.73
CA ALA A 280 7.20 18.22 12.83
C ALA A 280 7.82 17.88 14.20
N ARG A 281 8.20 16.63 14.43
CA ARG A 281 8.88 16.21 15.65
C ARG A 281 10.27 16.80 15.79
N ILE A 282 11.04 16.91 14.71
CA ILE A 282 12.36 17.54 14.70
C ILE A 282 12.20 19.02 15.06
N TYR A 283 11.31 19.75 14.36
CA TYR A 283 11.07 21.17 14.59
C TYR A 283 10.53 21.44 16.01
N GLN A 284 9.69 20.55 16.57
CA GLN A 284 9.25 20.66 17.97
C GLN A 284 10.44 20.57 18.93
N ARG A 285 11.36 19.59 18.75
CA ARG A 285 12.58 19.48 19.59
C ARG A 285 13.49 20.69 19.46
N GLN A 286 13.59 21.26 18.26
CA GLN A 286 14.35 22.49 18.00
C GLN A 286 13.62 23.76 18.47
N GLN A 287 12.45 23.66 19.10
CA GLN A 287 11.58 24.75 19.53
C GLN A 287 11.11 25.69 18.39
N LYS A 288 11.17 25.23 17.15
CA LYS A 288 10.67 25.90 15.95
C LYS A 288 9.16 25.61 15.80
N PHE A 289 8.36 26.07 16.77
CA PHE A 289 6.96 25.63 16.93
C PHE A 289 6.05 25.99 15.75
N GLU A 290 6.25 27.13 15.07
CA GLU A 290 5.45 27.47 13.89
C GLU A 290 5.76 26.55 12.70
N GLN A 291 7.04 26.19 12.49
CA GLN A 291 7.43 25.23 11.45
C GLN A 291 6.90 23.83 11.80
N ALA A 292 6.96 23.44 13.06
CA ALA A 292 6.39 22.17 13.53
C ALA A 292 4.87 22.13 13.29
N LEU A 293 4.16 23.25 13.55
CA LEU A 293 2.71 23.32 13.33
C LEU A 293 2.38 23.19 11.83
N THR A 294 3.14 23.83 10.97
CA THR A 294 2.96 23.74 9.51
C THR A 294 3.15 22.29 9.03
N ALA A 295 4.22 21.65 9.47
CA ALA A 295 4.52 20.28 9.07
C ALA A 295 3.46 19.27 9.57
N VAL A 296 3.04 19.38 10.85
CA VAL A 296 2.02 18.44 11.37
C VAL A 296 0.65 18.62 10.73
N LYS A 297 0.29 19.84 10.31
CA LYS A 297 -0.92 20.09 9.54
C LYS A 297 -0.86 19.43 8.16
N ALA A 298 0.27 19.50 7.47
CA ALA A 298 0.46 18.81 6.20
C ALA A 298 0.30 17.29 6.34
N ALA A 299 0.82 16.69 7.44
CA ALA A 299 0.59 15.28 7.73
C ALA A 299 -0.90 14.96 7.97
N GLU A 300 -1.61 15.82 8.72
CA GLU A 300 -3.04 15.66 9.01
C GLU A 300 -3.92 15.82 7.75
N GLU A 301 -3.55 16.68 6.81
CA GLU A 301 -4.27 16.85 5.54
C GLU A 301 -4.21 15.58 4.68
N ILE A 302 -3.13 14.81 4.78
CA ILE A 302 -2.94 13.56 4.05
C ILE A 302 -3.68 12.40 4.75
N ASP A 303 -3.58 12.33 6.07
CA ASP A 303 -4.21 11.28 6.89
C ASP A 303 -4.85 11.89 8.15
N ALA A 304 -6.10 12.32 8.01
CA ALA A 304 -6.85 13.02 9.05
C ALA A 304 -7.27 12.12 10.24
N GLU A 305 -7.24 10.80 10.05
CA GLU A 305 -7.67 9.84 11.08
C GLU A 305 -6.54 9.41 12.02
N ASN A 306 -5.31 9.82 11.79
CA ASN A 306 -4.18 9.44 12.62
C ASN A 306 -4.14 10.24 13.94
N PRO A 307 -4.38 9.61 15.09
CA PRO A 307 -4.43 10.31 16.37
C PRO A 307 -3.08 10.93 16.78
N ASN A 308 -1.96 10.41 16.27
CA ASN A 308 -0.63 10.91 16.61
C ASN A 308 -0.39 12.33 16.06
N TYR A 309 -0.95 12.64 14.88
CA TYR A 309 -0.81 13.96 14.28
C TYR A 309 -1.56 15.02 15.10
N ARG A 310 -2.80 14.74 15.50
CA ARG A 310 -3.58 15.62 16.37
C ARG A 310 -2.94 15.77 17.75
N ASN A 311 -2.40 14.70 18.32
CA ASN A 311 -1.69 14.76 19.59
C ASN A 311 -0.48 15.70 19.51
N LEU A 312 0.39 15.52 18.50
CA LEU A 312 1.55 16.39 18.30
C LEU A 312 1.13 17.85 18.04
N LYS A 313 0.12 18.07 17.20
CA LYS A 313 -0.46 19.40 16.92
C LYS A 313 -0.95 20.08 18.19
N GLY A 314 -1.67 19.34 19.05
CA GLY A 314 -2.14 19.84 20.34
C GLY A 314 -0.99 20.28 21.26
N GLN A 315 0.07 19.47 21.37
CA GLN A 315 1.26 19.81 22.15
C GLN A 315 1.95 21.08 21.61
N ILE A 316 2.11 21.18 20.29
CA ILE A 316 2.73 22.35 19.64
C ILE A 316 1.89 23.61 19.89
N LEU A 317 0.56 23.55 19.74
CA LEU A 317 -0.35 24.67 19.98
C LEU A 317 -0.24 25.19 21.42
N ILE A 318 -0.15 24.30 22.41
CA ILE A 318 0.05 24.69 23.81
C ILE A 318 1.40 25.43 23.98
N ARG A 319 2.48 24.98 23.32
CA ARG A 319 3.79 25.66 23.36
C ARG A 319 3.75 27.03 22.69
N LEU A 320 2.87 27.23 21.71
CA LEU A 320 2.62 28.53 21.07
C LEU A 320 1.70 29.46 21.89
N GLY A 321 1.24 29.04 23.08
CA GLY A 321 0.31 29.81 23.90
C GLY A 321 -1.17 29.67 23.47
N ARG A 322 -1.48 28.86 22.46
CA ARG A 322 -2.84 28.60 21.93
C ARG A 322 -3.48 27.44 22.72
N VAL A 323 -3.56 27.61 24.05
CA VAL A 323 -3.88 26.54 25.01
C VAL A 323 -5.23 25.91 24.74
N LYS A 324 -6.30 26.71 24.46
CA LYS A 324 -7.64 26.20 24.22
C LYS A 324 -7.68 25.30 22.97
N GLU A 325 -7.07 25.74 21.89
CA GLU A 325 -6.99 24.99 20.63
C GLU A 325 -6.18 23.69 20.83
N GLY A 326 -5.07 23.80 21.53
CA GLY A 326 -4.24 22.62 21.85
C GLY A 326 -5.00 21.57 22.66
N GLN A 327 -5.81 21.98 23.66
CA GLN A 327 -6.64 21.06 24.44
C GLN A 327 -7.73 20.40 23.58
N GLN A 328 -8.32 21.13 22.63
CA GLN A 328 -9.28 20.57 21.69
C GLN A 328 -8.66 19.48 20.80
N GLU A 329 -7.46 19.72 20.26
CA GLU A 329 -6.75 18.73 19.45
C GLU A 329 -6.37 17.47 20.27
N LEU A 330 -5.92 17.63 21.51
CA LEU A 330 -5.63 16.49 22.38
C LEU A 330 -6.89 15.66 22.71
N ALA A 331 -8.03 16.32 22.94
CA ALA A 331 -9.30 15.64 23.14
C ALA A 331 -9.74 14.88 21.87
N ALA A 332 -9.60 15.49 20.69
CA ALA A 332 -9.90 14.86 19.41
C ALA A 332 -8.99 13.64 19.14
N ALA A 333 -7.70 13.75 19.44
CA ALA A 333 -6.75 12.62 19.34
C ALA A 333 -7.19 11.44 20.23
N THR A 334 -7.62 11.73 21.47
CA THR A 334 -8.10 10.71 22.40
C THR A 334 -9.38 10.04 21.89
N ALA A 335 -10.31 10.81 21.32
CA ALA A 335 -11.55 10.28 20.73
C ALA A 335 -11.25 9.34 19.53
N LEU A 336 -10.35 9.70 18.64
CA LEU A 336 -9.91 8.85 17.52
C LEU A 336 -9.28 7.54 18.02
N LEU A 337 -8.44 7.63 19.05
CA LEU A 337 -7.79 6.45 19.63
C LEU A 337 -8.81 5.48 20.24
N ASN A 338 -9.82 6.00 20.94
CA ASN A 338 -10.87 5.19 21.52
C ASN A 338 -11.74 4.54 20.44
N ALA A 339 -12.14 5.29 19.41
CA ALA A 339 -12.90 4.76 18.28
C ALA A 339 -12.15 3.65 17.53
N SER A 340 -10.81 3.80 17.38
CA SER A 340 -9.97 2.76 16.78
C SER A 340 -9.88 1.49 17.64
N ARG A 341 -9.82 1.64 18.98
CA ARG A 341 -9.83 0.51 19.93
C ARG A 341 -11.18 -0.22 19.92
N GLU A 342 -12.28 0.51 19.88
CA GLU A 342 -13.63 -0.06 19.81
C GLU A 342 -13.83 -0.82 18.49
N ARG A 343 -13.42 -0.25 17.36
CA ARG A 343 -13.46 -0.95 16.05
C ARG A 343 -12.68 -2.28 16.12
N ARG A 344 -11.44 -2.27 16.61
CA ARG A 344 -10.63 -3.48 16.75
C ARG A 344 -11.23 -4.50 17.71
N GLN A 345 -11.84 -4.04 18.82
CA GLN A 345 -12.51 -4.93 19.75
C GLN A 345 -13.74 -5.59 19.14
N ASN A 346 -14.53 -4.84 18.38
CA ASN A 346 -15.70 -5.36 17.66
C ASN A 346 -15.28 -6.36 16.56
N GLU A 347 -14.19 -6.10 15.84
CA GLU A 347 -13.62 -7.04 14.87
C GLU A 347 -13.17 -8.35 15.53
N LEU A 348 -12.53 -8.27 16.70
CA LEU A 348 -12.07 -9.46 17.46
C LEU A 348 -13.23 -10.25 18.08
N LEU A 349 -14.34 -9.59 18.40
CA LEU A 349 -15.55 -10.23 18.96
C LEU A 349 -16.48 -10.81 17.87
N GLY A 350 -16.06 -10.77 16.59
CA GLY A 350 -16.85 -11.21 15.44
C GLY A 350 -17.96 -10.19 15.18
N GLY A 351 -17.64 -9.14 14.40
CA GLY A 351 -18.58 -8.09 14.06
C GLY A 351 -19.95 -8.65 13.66
N ASP A 352 -20.99 -8.02 14.14
CA ASP A 352 -22.43 -8.24 13.90
C ASP A 352 -22.78 -9.56 13.16
N LEU A 353 -22.94 -10.62 13.93
CA LEU A 353 -23.81 -11.71 13.49
C LEU A 353 -25.20 -11.08 13.30
N PRO A 354 -25.83 -11.17 12.11
CA PRO A 354 -27.19 -10.73 11.94
C PRO A 354 -28.02 -11.45 13.00
N GLN A 355 -28.67 -10.68 13.88
CA GLN A 355 -29.59 -11.26 14.86
C GLN A 355 -30.62 -12.08 14.07
N PRO A 356 -30.87 -13.33 14.41
CA PRO A 356 -31.95 -14.07 13.79
C PRO A 356 -33.22 -13.29 14.07
N GLU A 357 -33.89 -12.82 13.00
CA GLU A 357 -35.24 -12.27 13.12
C GLU A 357 -36.09 -13.32 13.87
N LEU A 358 -36.42 -13.02 15.11
CA LEU A 358 -37.43 -13.78 15.85
C LEU A 358 -38.71 -13.66 15.03
N SER A 359 -38.99 -14.72 14.28
CA SER A 359 -40.24 -14.89 13.56
C SER A 359 -41.38 -14.57 14.51
N SER A 360 -42.10 -13.48 14.21
CA SER A 360 -43.38 -13.14 14.86
C SER A 360 -44.28 -14.39 14.91
N GLU A 361 -44.78 -14.71 16.11
CA GLU A 361 -45.70 -15.79 16.36
C GLU A 361 -46.91 -15.75 15.38
N PRO A 362 -47.42 -16.91 14.96
CA PRO A 362 -48.62 -16.95 14.15
C PRO A 362 -49.83 -16.50 15.00
N LYS A 363 -50.54 -15.47 14.54
CA LYS A 363 -51.83 -15.10 15.10
C LYS A 363 -52.80 -16.26 14.92
N PRO A 364 -53.56 -16.65 15.99
CA PRO A 364 -54.62 -17.65 15.86
C PRO A 364 -55.81 -17.06 15.11
N HIS A 365 -56.32 -17.80 14.14
CA HIS A 365 -57.50 -17.67 13.28
C HIS A 365 -57.56 -16.65 12.23
#